data_a7e038204c01cb1db31c9b66b72ee972
#
_entry.id   a7e038204c01cb1db31c9b66b72ee972
#
_cell.length_a   1.000
_cell.length_b   1.000
_cell.length_c   1.000
_cell.angle_alpha   90.00
_cell.angle_beta   90.00
_cell.angle_gamma   90.00
#
_symmetry.space_group_name_H-M   'P 1'
#
loop_
_entity.id
_entity.type
_entity.pdbx_description
1 polymer ?
#
loop_
_entity_poly.entity_id
_entity_poly.type
_entity_poly.pdbx_seq_one_letter_code
_entity_poly.pdbx_strand_id
1 'polypeptide(L)'
;MSNFLAPNGRSTVIVPATESIAVFTQGQAQVSRTIGFPNYPDVTTLIGTVTNGQTVFGPYASGATIVVESVSAVPVFWEVGTAPVVTQGRTNIQVQVTPTVIADGGSMVFAPADLLSGLVTATPTASRNITLPTGAAMDLASEFLVNDSIDWTLMTLAAFALTVVQNASGHTVVGSMATGAASGNVARFRTRKTAADTFVTYRIA
;
A
#
# COMPACT_ATOMS: atom_id res chain seq x y z
N MET A 1 10.01 -3.20 5.54
CA MET A 1 11.01 -3.82 4.62
C MET A 1 10.86 -5.32 4.77
N SER A 2 10.40 -6.02 3.72
CA SER A 2 10.21 -7.47 3.80
C SER A 2 11.56 -8.17 3.95
N ASN A 3 11.61 -9.17 4.81
CA ASN A 3 12.79 -10.00 5.00
C ASN A 3 12.87 -11.08 3.91
N PHE A 4 14.05 -11.59 3.66
CA PHE A 4 14.35 -12.53 2.59
C PHE A 4 15.11 -13.73 3.11
N LEU A 5 14.76 -14.91 2.62
CA LEU A 5 15.45 -16.16 2.85
C LEU A 5 15.83 -16.79 1.51
N ALA A 6 17.11 -17.14 1.37
CA ALA A 6 17.58 -17.85 0.18
C ALA A 6 16.94 -19.24 0.03
N PRO A 7 16.94 -19.80 -1.19
CA PRO A 7 16.49 -21.19 -1.41
C PRO A 7 17.16 -22.18 -0.46
N ASN A 8 16.37 -23.15 0.02
CA ASN A 8 16.81 -24.17 1.01
C ASN A 8 17.35 -23.57 2.32
N GLY A 9 17.05 -22.31 2.59
CA GLY A 9 17.44 -21.62 3.82
C GLY A 9 16.42 -21.83 4.95
N ARG A 10 16.86 -21.52 6.17
CA ARG A 10 16.03 -21.52 7.38
C ARG A 10 16.29 -20.25 8.18
N SER A 11 15.24 -19.64 8.70
CA SER A 11 15.31 -18.44 9.54
C SER A 11 14.38 -18.55 10.73
N THR A 12 14.82 -18.01 11.87
CA THR A 12 14.00 -17.87 13.08
C THR A 12 13.55 -16.43 13.19
N VAL A 13 12.26 -16.23 13.35
CA VAL A 13 11.61 -14.93 13.39
C VAL A 13 10.85 -14.78 14.71
N ILE A 14 11.09 -13.68 15.42
CA ILE A 14 10.32 -13.33 16.61
C ILE A 14 9.13 -12.49 16.17
N VAL A 15 7.93 -12.97 16.47
CA VAL A 15 6.68 -12.25 16.23
C VAL A 15 6.21 -11.65 17.55
N PRO A 16 6.11 -10.32 17.68
CA PRO A 16 5.63 -9.66 18.90
C PRO A 16 4.21 -10.09 19.29
N ALA A 17 3.82 -9.78 20.54
CA ALA A 17 2.45 -10.01 20.98
C ALA A 17 1.45 -9.22 20.14
N THR A 18 0.31 -9.81 19.85
CA THR A 18 -0.78 -9.28 19.02
C THR A 18 -0.47 -9.12 17.53
N GLU A 19 0.74 -9.48 17.08
CA GLU A 19 1.13 -9.43 15.69
C GLU A 19 1.04 -10.79 14.99
N SER A 20 1.11 -10.75 13.67
CA SER A 20 1.10 -11.90 12.76
C SER A 20 2.35 -11.89 11.90
N ILE A 21 2.66 -13.01 11.26
CA ILE A 21 3.67 -13.10 10.21
C ILE A 21 3.00 -13.50 8.89
N ALA A 22 3.22 -12.71 7.83
CA ALA A 22 2.92 -13.08 6.47
C ALA A 22 4.14 -13.73 5.84
N VAL A 23 3.96 -14.88 5.20
CA VAL A 23 5.02 -15.61 4.48
C VAL A 23 4.59 -15.79 3.04
N PHE A 24 5.45 -15.43 2.08
CA PHE A 24 5.23 -15.55 0.64
C PHE A 24 6.35 -16.33 -0.03
N THR A 25 5.99 -17.22 -0.95
CA THR A 25 6.92 -17.91 -1.85
C THR A 25 6.27 -18.24 -3.18
N GLN A 26 7.04 -18.33 -4.24
CA GLN A 26 6.64 -18.89 -5.55
C GLN A 26 6.90 -20.40 -5.64
N GLY A 27 7.28 -21.04 -4.55
CA GLY A 27 7.50 -22.46 -4.44
C GLY A 27 6.84 -23.01 -3.18
N GLN A 28 7.61 -23.65 -2.31
CA GLN A 28 7.12 -24.21 -1.06
C GLN A 28 7.98 -23.77 0.13
N ALA A 29 7.33 -23.37 1.22
CA ALA A 29 7.95 -23.08 2.50
C ALA A 29 7.18 -23.79 3.63
N GLN A 30 7.91 -24.27 4.62
CA GLN A 30 7.35 -24.76 5.88
C GLN A 30 7.44 -23.66 6.94
N VAL A 31 6.38 -23.54 7.72
CA VAL A 31 6.30 -22.59 8.84
C VAL A 31 6.02 -23.38 10.11
N SER A 32 6.91 -23.26 11.07
CA SER A 32 6.83 -23.97 12.35
C SER A 32 6.86 -22.98 13.51
N ARG A 33 6.25 -23.33 14.62
CA ARG A 33 6.32 -22.59 15.88
C ARG A 33 7.23 -23.31 16.86
N THR A 34 8.16 -22.58 17.47
CA THR A 34 9.00 -23.10 18.54
C THR A 34 8.42 -22.67 19.89
N ILE A 35 8.30 -23.61 20.81
CA ILE A 35 7.88 -23.39 22.19
C ILE A 35 9.04 -23.80 23.08
N GLY A 36 9.58 -22.83 23.82
CA GLY A 36 10.60 -23.09 24.84
C GLY A 36 9.98 -23.60 26.13
N PHE A 37 10.60 -24.61 26.71
CA PHE A 37 10.25 -25.12 28.04
C PHE A 37 11.43 -24.94 28.99
N PRO A 38 11.23 -24.37 30.19
CA PRO A 38 12.28 -24.28 31.20
C PRO A 38 12.85 -25.69 31.51
N ASN A 39 14.15 -25.84 31.39
CA ASN A 39 14.90 -27.11 31.65
C ASN A 39 14.61 -28.29 30.70
N TYR A 40 13.94 -28.08 29.57
CA TYR A 40 13.72 -29.07 28.52
C TYR A 40 14.12 -28.53 27.16
N PRO A 41 14.43 -29.38 26.18
CA PRO A 41 14.67 -28.93 24.81
C PRO A 41 13.45 -28.22 24.21
N ASP A 42 13.69 -27.18 23.42
CA ASP A 42 12.63 -26.50 22.68
C ASP A 42 11.90 -27.45 21.73
N VAL A 43 10.60 -27.36 21.69
CA VAL A 43 9.77 -28.14 20.77
C VAL A 43 9.37 -27.27 19.60
N THR A 44 9.69 -27.73 18.39
CA THR A 44 9.29 -27.07 17.14
C THR A 44 8.18 -27.87 16.47
N THR A 45 7.03 -27.26 16.27
CA THR A 45 5.85 -27.87 15.66
C THR A 45 5.51 -27.17 14.35
N LEU A 46 5.31 -27.94 13.27
CA LEU A 46 4.82 -27.42 12.01
C LEU A 46 3.42 -26.82 12.20
N ILE A 47 3.23 -25.55 11.83
CA ILE A 47 1.94 -24.86 11.91
C ILE A 47 1.30 -24.64 10.54
N GLY A 48 2.06 -24.80 9.46
CA GLY A 48 1.54 -24.77 8.10
C GLY A 48 2.60 -24.81 7.02
N THR A 49 2.12 -24.95 5.79
CA THR A 49 2.93 -24.91 4.57
C THR A 49 2.38 -23.82 3.66
N VAL A 50 3.25 -23.01 3.09
CA VAL A 50 2.92 -22.01 2.08
C VAL A 50 3.34 -22.55 0.72
N THR A 51 2.43 -22.53 -0.26
CA THR A 51 2.71 -23.02 -1.62
C THR A 51 2.20 -22.00 -2.64
N ASN A 52 3.10 -21.51 -3.51
CA ASN A 52 2.79 -20.61 -4.63
C ASN A 52 1.89 -19.42 -4.24
N GLY A 53 2.21 -18.73 -3.15
CA GLY A 53 1.41 -17.59 -2.69
C GLY A 53 1.82 -17.06 -1.33
N GLN A 54 0.91 -16.34 -0.71
CA GLN A 54 1.07 -15.78 0.64
C GLN A 54 0.08 -16.42 1.61
N THR A 55 0.57 -16.72 2.81
CA THR A 55 -0.26 -17.14 3.94
C THR A 55 0.13 -16.31 5.17
N VAL A 56 -0.88 -15.93 5.97
CA VAL A 56 -0.67 -15.21 7.23
C VAL A 56 -0.91 -16.16 8.40
N PHE A 57 0.01 -16.18 9.35
CA PHE A 57 -0.04 -16.97 10.57
C PHE A 57 -0.13 -16.04 11.79
N GLY A 58 -1.04 -16.32 12.71
CA GLY A 58 -1.34 -15.47 13.87
C GLY A 58 -2.76 -14.87 13.78
N PRO A 59 -3.09 -13.81 14.55
CA PRO A 59 -2.21 -13.13 15.50
C PRO A 59 -1.86 -13.98 16.74
N TYR A 60 -0.68 -13.74 17.31
CA TYR A 60 -0.21 -14.45 18.49
C TYR A 60 -0.39 -13.59 19.75
N ALA A 61 -1.31 -13.97 20.65
CA ALA A 61 -1.69 -13.18 21.82
C ALA A 61 -0.49 -12.80 22.72
N SER A 62 0.46 -13.71 22.90
CA SER A 62 1.67 -13.53 23.75
C SER A 62 2.97 -13.49 22.95
N GLY A 63 2.88 -13.29 21.64
CA GLY A 63 4.01 -13.43 20.74
C GLY A 63 4.35 -14.88 20.41
N ALA A 64 5.28 -15.08 19.46
CA ALA A 64 5.72 -16.40 19.05
C ALA A 64 7.13 -16.38 18.48
N THR A 65 7.86 -17.48 18.64
CA THR A 65 9.07 -17.77 17.87
C THR A 65 8.68 -18.67 16.70
N ILE A 66 8.84 -18.15 15.49
CA ILE A 66 8.46 -18.82 14.25
C ILE A 66 9.72 -19.21 13.48
N VAL A 67 9.74 -20.42 12.97
CA VAL A 67 10.78 -20.89 12.05
C VAL A 67 10.19 -20.95 10.65
N VAL A 68 10.78 -20.22 9.72
CA VAL A 68 10.45 -20.26 8.29
C VAL A 68 11.56 -21.01 7.57
N GLU A 69 11.21 -22.03 6.80
CA GLU A 69 12.12 -22.86 6.05
C GLU A 69 11.70 -22.95 4.59
N SER A 70 12.61 -22.61 3.67
CA SER A 70 12.40 -22.83 2.24
C SER A 70 12.71 -24.29 1.92
N VAL A 71 11.72 -25.02 1.43
CA VAL A 71 11.87 -26.43 1.00
C VAL A 71 11.88 -26.56 -0.52
N SER A 72 12.07 -25.49 -1.23
CA SER A 72 12.13 -25.44 -2.69
C SER A 72 13.29 -24.57 -3.16
N ALA A 73 13.66 -24.66 -4.44
CA ALA A 73 14.75 -23.89 -5.05
C ALA A 73 14.39 -22.42 -5.32
N VAL A 74 13.39 -21.88 -4.63
CA VAL A 74 12.96 -20.48 -4.75
C VAL A 74 13.03 -19.76 -3.40
N PRO A 75 13.22 -18.44 -3.40
CA PRO A 75 13.30 -17.67 -2.17
C PRO A 75 11.95 -17.59 -1.44
N VAL A 76 12.02 -17.35 -0.14
CA VAL A 76 10.89 -17.06 0.73
C VAL A 76 11.03 -15.65 1.27
N PHE A 77 9.93 -14.93 1.32
CA PHE A 77 9.86 -13.58 1.87
C PHE A 77 8.86 -13.57 3.02
N TRP A 78 9.11 -12.74 4.03
CA TRP A 78 8.16 -12.57 5.14
C TRP A 78 8.15 -11.15 5.68
N GLU A 79 7.05 -10.83 6.33
CA GLU A 79 6.84 -9.58 7.02
C GLU A 79 6.06 -9.82 8.32
N VAL A 80 6.36 -9.06 9.36
CA VAL A 80 5.71 -9.14 10.68
C VAL A 80 4.98 -7.84 10.95
N GLY A 81 3.78 -7.91 11.52
CA GLY A 81 2.97 -6.76 11.88
C GLY A 81 1.53 -7.12 12.23
N THR A 82 0.70 -6.13 12.50
CA THR A 82 -0.72 -6.33 12.83
C THR A 82 -1.55 -6.78 11.63
N ALA A 83 -1.19 -6.36 10.42
CA ALA A 83 -1.80 -6.80 9.16
C ALA A 83 -0.71 -6.93 8.07
N PRO A 84 0.25 -7.86 8.24
CA PRO A 84 1.41 -7.91 7.37
C PRO A 84 1.05 -8.38 5.95
N VAL A 85 1.65 -7.71 4.95
CA VAL A 85 1.55 -8.08 3.54
C VAL A 85 2.94 -8.07 2.93
N VAL A 86 3.40 -9.23 2.47
CA VAL A 86 4.69 -9.33 1.78
C VAL A 86 4.57 -8.71 0.39
N THR A 87 5.31 -7.66 0.14
CA THR A 87 5.34 -6.95 -1.14
C THR A 87 6.50 -7.36 -2.03
N GLN A 88 7.57 -7.90 -1.47
CA GLN A 88 8.74 -8.39 -2.20
C GLN A 88 8.52 -9.81 -2.74
N GLY A 89 9.25 -10.17 -3.77
CA GLY A 89 9.17 -11.50 -4.42
C GLY A 89 7.95 -11.68 -5.33
N ARG A 90 7.04 -10.70 -5.41
CA ARG A 90 5.92 -10.71 -6.35
C ARG A 90 6.38 -10.17 -7.70
N THR A 91 6.70 -11.05 -8.63
CA THR A 91 7.08 -10.66 -9.99
C THR A 91 5.87 -10.07 -10.72
N ASN A 92 6.02 -8.83 -11.22
CA ASN A 92 5.00 -8.11 -11.99
C ASN A 92 3.65 -7.86 -11.26
N ILE A 93 3.59 -8.03 -9.93
CA ILE A 93 2.40 -7.71 -9.15
C ILE A 93 2.71 -6.50 -8.28
N GLN A 94 1.97 -5.42 -8.47
CA GLN A 94 1.96 -4.26 -7.58
C GLN A 94 0.78 -4.38 -6.62
N VAL A 95 1.01 -4.10 -5.34
CA VAL A 95 -0.09 -3.98 -4.37
C VAL A 95 -0.80 -2.66 -4.66
N GLN A 96 -2.03 -2.75 -5.12
CA GLN A 96 -2.92 -1.60 -5.30
C GLN A 96 -3.85 -1.53 -4.09
N VAL A 97 -3.81 -0.42 -3.38
CA VAL A 97 -4.81 -0.10 -2.36
C VAL A 97 -6.19 -0.02 -3.04
N THR A 98 -7.24 -0.38 -2.35
CA THR A 98 -8.61 -0.24 -2.88
C THR A 98 -8.81 1.17 -3.43
N PRO A 99 -9.24 1.32 -4.70
CA PRO A 99 -9.47 2.63 -5.29
C PRO A 99 -10.45 3.44 -4.46
N THR A 100 -10.15 4.70 -4.23
CA THR A 100 -11.09 5.59 -3.55
C THR A 100 -12.18 6.03 -4.51
N VAL A 101 -13.43 6.02 -4.03
CA VAL A 101 -14.57 6.52 -4.77
C VAL A 101 -15.00 7.85 -4.17
N ILE A 102 -14.91 8.93 -4.96
CA ILE A 102 -15.42 10.25 -4.53
C ILE A 102 -16.88 10.37 -4.90
N ALA A 103 -17.71 10.69 -3.92
CA ALA A 103 -19.14 10.95 -4.13
C ALA A 103 -19.35 12.21 -5.00
N ASP A 104 -20.32 12.13 -5.95
CA ASP A 104 -20.69 13.29 -6.75
C ASP A 104 -21.34 14.39 -5.89
N GLY A 105 -21.05 15.63 -6.18
CA GLY A 105 -21.58 16.79 -5.48
C GLY A 105 -21.10 18.12 -6.07
N GLY A 106 -21.74 19.21 -5.66
CA GLY A 106 -21.39 20.55 -6.15
C GLY A 106 -20.02 21.04 -5.67
N SER A 107 -19.51 20.50 -4.57
CA SER A 107 -18.22 20.87 -3.98
C SER A 107 -17.46 19.59 -3.62
N MET A 108 -16.75 19.03 -4.61
CA MET A 108 -15.92 17.84 -4.40
C MET A 108 -14.53 18.24 -3.89
N VAL A 109 -14.03 17.55 -2.88
CA VAL A 109 -12.73 17.80 -2.28
C VAL A 109 -12.01 16.46 -2.08
N PHE A 110 -10.74 16.39 -2.43
CA PHE A 110 -9.90 15.26 -2.10
C PHE A 110 -9.48 15.30 -0.62
N ALA A 111 -9.60 14.18 0.06
CA ALA A 111 -8.82 13.94 1.27
C ALA A 111 -7.38 13.54 0.89
N PRO A 112 -6.38 13.74 1.76
CA PRO A 112 -5.02 13.24 1.50
C PRO A 112 -4.96 11.75 1.18
N ALA A 113 -5.75 10.93 1.88
CA ALA A 113 -5.83 9.49 1.67
C ALA A 113 -6.27 9.10 0.25
N ASP A 114 -7.07 9.95 -0.43
CA ASP A 114 -7.51 9.70 -1.80
C ASP A 114 -6.31 9.72 -2.76
N LEU A 115 -5.43 10.72 -2.63
CA LEU A 115 -4.23 10.82 -3.44
C LEU A 115 -3.26 9.68 -3.12
N LEU A 116 -3.10 9.36 -1.83
CA LEU A 116 -2.20 8.29 -1.35
C LEU A 116 -2.68 6.89 -1.77
N SER A 117 -3.97 6.71 -2.10
CA SER A 117 -4.49 5.45 -2.65
C SER A 117 -3.95 5.14 -4.05
N GLY A 118 -3.46 6.14 -4.77
CA GLY A 118 -2.90 6.04 -6.13
C GLY A 118 -3.95 5.92 -7.24
N LEU A 119 -5.19 5.53 -6.94
CA LEU A 119 -6.28 5.47 -7.92
C LEU A 119 -7.58 5.99 -7.31
N VAL A 120 -8.11 7.02 -7.93
CA VAL A 120 -9.36 7.68 -7.53
C VAL A 120 -10.37 7.59 -8.66
N THR A 121 -11.62 7.26 -8.33
CA THR A 121 -12.72 7.18 -9.28
C THR A 121 -13.88 8.07 -8.82
N ALA A 122 -14.68 8.56 -9.77
CA ALA A 122 -15.94 9.21 -9.49
C ALA A 122 -16.94 8.98 -10.63
N THR A 123 -18.23 9.00 -10.29
CA THR A 123 -19.34 8.88 -11.25
C THR A 123 -20.13 10.19 -11.23
N PRO A 124 -19.62 11.28 -11.84
CA PRO A 124 -20.27 12.57 -11.81
C PRO A 124 -21.53 12.60 -12.68
N THR A 125 -22.53 13.38 -12.26
CA THR A 125 -23.77 13.66 -13.04
C THR A 125 -23.66 14.91 -13.91
N ALA A 126 -22.58 15.68 -13.74
CA ALA A 126 -22.19 16.84 -14.56
C ALA A 126 -20.67 17.01 -14.51
N SER A 127 -20.11 17.86 -15.37
CA SER A 127 -18.68 18.22 -15.23
C SER A 127 -18.44 18.90 -13.89
N ARG A 128 -17.40 18.44 -13.17
CA ARG A 128 -17.12 18.83 -11.78
C ARG A 128 -15.69 19.29 -11.57
N ASN A 129 -15.52 20.21 -10.64
CA ASN A 129 -14.23 20.54 -10.07
C ASN A 129 -14.02 19.74 -8.77
N ILE A 130 -12.79 19.23 -8.57
CA ILE A 130 -12.39 18.55 -7.34
C ILE A 130 -11.20 19.31 -6.77
N THR A 131 -11.38 19.90 -5.59
CA THR A 131 -10.31 20.69 -4.93
C THR A 131 -9.31 19.78 -4.25
N LEU A 132 -8.03 20.03 -4.44
CA LEU A 132 -6.94 19.34 -3.73
C LEU A 132 -7.01 19.61 -2.21
N PRO A 133 -6.49 18.70 -1.37
CA PRO A 133 -6.34 18.97 0.06
C PRO A 133 -5.38 20.13 0.29
N THR A 134 -5.43 20.74 1.47
CA THR A 134 -4.44 21.77 1.87
C THR A 134 -3.05 21.16 1.97
N GLY A 135 -2.01 21.96 1.80
CA GLY A 135 -0.62 21.52 2.00
C GLY A 135 -0.39 20.97 3.41
N ALA A 136 -0.90 21.65 4.44
CA ALA A 136 -0.81 21.20 5.82
C ALA A 136 -1.51 19.85 6.07
N ALA A 137 -2.69 19.62 5.44
CA ALA A 137 -3.37 18.33 5.56
C ALA A 137 -2.58 17.20 4.90
N MET A 138 -1.94 17.46 3.76
CA MET A 138 -1.04 16.50 3.10
C MET A 138 0.18 16.18 3.95
N ASP A 139 0.80 17.20 4.54
CA ASP A 139 1.98 17.03 5.40
C ASP A 139 1.67 16.21 6.65
N LEU A 140 0.52 16.45 7.27
CA LEU A 140 0.08 15.72 8.45
C LEU A 140 -0.27 14.24 8.14
N ALA A 141 -0.79 13.96 6.94
CA ALA A 141 -1.26 12.64 6.55
C ALA A 141 -0.19 11.75 5.91
N SER A 142 1.02 12.25 5.71
CA SER A 142 2.08 11.56 4.98
C SER A 142 3.46 11.83 5.57
N GLU A 143 4.39 10.89 5.36
CA GLU A 143 5.80 11.01 5.77
C GLU A 143 6.67 11.66 4.67
N PHE A 144 6.09 12.54 3.84
CA PHE A 144 6.83 13.19 2.76
C PHE A 144 7.98 14.07 3.27
N LEU A 145 9.17 13.80 2.79
CA LEU A 145 10.28 14.73 2.84
C LEU A 145 10.21 15.72 1.67
N VAL A 146 10.89 16.86 1.78
CA VAL A 146 10.99 17.80 0.66
C VAL A 146 11.60 17.09 -0.56
N ASN A 147 10.97 17.24 -1.71
CA ASN A 147 11.21 16.58 -2.99
C ASN A 147 10.63 15.17 -3.15
N ASP A 148 10.06 14.56 -2.14
CA ASP A 148 9.30 13.34 -2.34
C ASP A 148 8.06 13.59 -3.21
N SER A 149 7.65 12.57 -3.94
CA SER A 149 6.48 12.65 -4.81
C SER A 149 5.73 11.32 -4.90
N ILE A 150 4.44 11.41 -5.19
CA ILE A 150 3.58 10.26 -5.52
C ILE A 150 2.93 10.46 -6.87
N ASP A 151 2.73 9.37 -7.60
CA ASP A 151 1.90 9.33 -8.80
C ASP A 151 0.51 8.80 -8.43
N TRP A 152 -0.52 9.42 -8.96
CA TRP A 152 -1.90 9.01 -8.79
C TRP A 152 -2.73 9.26 -10.04
N THR A 153 -3.86 8.58 -10.14
CA THR A 153 -4.72 8.59 -11.31
C THR A 153 -6.14 8.94 -10.90
N LEU A 154 -6.76 9.85 -11.63
CA LEU A 154 -8.19 10.15 -11.53
C LEU A 154 -8.91 9.59 -12.75
N MET A 155 -9.99 8.83 -12.53
CA MET A 155 -10.82 8.24 -13.57
C MET A 155 -12.27 8.71 -13.42
N THR A 156 -12.84 9.23 -14.48
CA THR A 156 -14.30 9.45 -14.54
C THR A 156 -15.01 8.18 -15.02
N LEU A 157 -16.05 7.76 -14.31
CA LEU A 157 -16.88 6.61 -14.66
C LEU A 157 -18.19 7.04 -15.37
N ALA A 158 -18.32 8.33 -15.71
CA ALA A 158 -19.46 8.90 -16.42
C ALA A 158 -19.01 9.77 -17.59
N ALA A 159 -19.92 10.16 -18.47
CA ALA A 159 -19.63 10.99 -19.64
C ALA A 159 -19.47 12.49 -19.31
N PHE A 160 -18.78 12.79 -18.20
CA PHE A 160 -18.51 14.15 -17.73
C PHE A 160 -17.05 14.30 -17.31
N ALA A 161 -16.48 15.48 -17.56
CA ALA A 161 -15.11 15.77 -17.17
C ALA A 161 -15.01 16.06 -15.65
N LEU A 162 -13.90 15.60 -15.06
CA LEU A 162 -13.46 15.96 -13.73
C LEU A 162 -12.22 16.85 -13.85
N THR A 163 -12.24 18.02 -13.20
CA THR A 163 -11.12 18.97 -13.22
C THR A 163 -10.54 19.09 -11.82
N VAL A 164 -9.27 18.78 -11.66
CA VAL A 164 -8.55 19.00 -10.42
C VAL A 164 -8.24 20.49 -10.28
N VAL A 165 -8.61 21.08 -9.17
CA VAL A 165 -8.33 22.50 -8.89
C VAL A 165 -7.43 22.65 -7.67
N GLN A 166 -6.59 23.68 -7.70
CA GLN A 166 -5.68 24.00 -6.61
C GLN A 166 -6.40 24.29 -5.30
N ASN A 167 -5.69 24.13 -4.19
CA ASN A 167 -6.09 24.67 -2.91
C ASN A 167 -5.15 25.84 -2.56
N ALA A 168 -5.71 27.04 -2.36
CA ALA A 168 -4.93 28.23 -2.06
C ALA A 168 -4.06 28.10 -0.79
N SER A 169 -4.40 27.14 0.08
CA SER A 169 -3.67 26.85 1.31
C SER A 169 -2.54 25.80 1.06
N GLY A 170 -1.57 26.15 0.23
CA GLY A 170 -0.31 25.40 0.08
C GLY A 170 -0.34 24.26 -0.93
N HIS A 171 -1.36 24.16 -1.83
CA HIS A 171 -1.38 23.11 -2.84
C HIS A 171 -1.73 23.67 -4.23
N THR A 172 -0.72 23.84 -5.07
CA THR A 172 -0.84 24.41 -6.42
C THR A 172 -0.90 23.33 -7.51
N VAL A 173 -1.27 23.72 -8.73
CA VAL A 173 -1.39 22.84 -9.89
C VAL A 173 -0.61 23.36 -11.09
N VAL A 174 -0.10 22.46 -11.93
CA VAL A 174 0.63 22.78 -13.19
C VAL A 174 0.17 21.86 -14.31
N GLY A 175 -0.25 22.45 -15.40
CA GLY A 175 -0.71 21.73 -16.60
C GLY A 175 -2.24 21.68 -16.76
N SER A 176 -2.73 20.94 -17.75
CA SER A 176 -4.16 20.74 -17.96
C SER A 176 -4.69 19.72 -16.98
N MET A 177 -5.57 20.11 -16.08
CA MET A 177 -6.03 19.33 -14.91
C MET A 177 -7.30 18.53 -15.13
N ALA A 178 -7.87 18.54 -16.32
CA ALA A 178 -9.13 17.85 -16.60
C ALA A 178 -8.93 16.43 -17.15
N THR A 179 -9.82 15.51 -16.76
CA THR A 179 -10.05 14.27 -17.50
C THR A 179 -10.79 14.59 -18.81
N GLY A 180 -10.85 13.65 -19.76
CA GLY A 180 -11.81 13.76 -20.85
C GLY A 180 -13.24 13.53 -20.36
N ALA A 181 -14.23 13.91 -21.19
CA ALA A 181 -15.66 13.82 -20.87
C ALA A 181 -16.31 12.50 -21.34
N ALA A 182 -15.60 11.38 -21.33
CA ALA A 182 -16.17 10.07 -21.63
C ALA A 182 -15.91 9.10 -20.47
N SER A 183 -16.84 8.18 -20.23
CA SER A 183 -16.66 7.13 -19.21
C SER A 183 -15.38 6.33 -19.45
N GLY A 184 -14.61 6.13 -18.39
CA GLY A 184 -13.30 5.48 -18.45
C GLY A 184 -12.13 6.42 -18.80
N ASN A 185 -12.37 7.70 -19.07
CA ASN A 185 -11.28 8.64 -19.28
C ASN A 185 -10.49 8.88 -17.99
N VAL A 186 -9.18 8.95 -18.15
CA VAL A 186 -8.21 9.08 -17.05
C VAL A 186 -7.36 10.33 -17.19
N ALA A 187 -6.91 10.82 -16.04
CA ALA A 187 -5.87 11.82 -15.93
C ALA A 187 -4.83 11.33 -14.93
N ARG A 188 -3.57 11.32 -15.29
CA ARG A 188 -2.46 10.91 -14.40
C ARG A 188 -1.70 12.12 -13.91
N PHE A 189 -1.44 12.13 -12.62
CA PHE A 189 -0.84 13.25 -11.90
C PHE A 189 0.37 12.80 -11.08
N ARG A 190 1.25 13.75 -10.81
CA ARG A 190 2.31 13.63 -9.82
C ARG A 190 2.19 14.76 -8.82
N THR A 191 2.06 14.44 -7.55
CA THR A 191 2.10 15.40 -6.44
C THR A 191 3.45 15.35 -5.76
N ARG A 192 4.13 16.48 -5.65
CA ARG A 192 5.45 16.65 -5.05
C ARG A 192 5.40 17.64 -3.90
N LYS A 193 6.06 17.32 -2.79
CA LYS A 193 6.33 18.27 -1.71
C LYS A 193 7.48 19.21 -2.09
N THR A 194 7.28 20.52 -1.97
CA THR A 194 8.29 21.54 -2.31
C THR A 194 8.86 22.26 -1.10
N ALA A 195 8.07 22.38 -0.02
CA ALA A 195 8.47 22.91 1.28
C ALA A 195 7.52 22.37 2.37
N ALA A 196 7.72 22.74 3.63
CA ALA A 196 6.75 22.48 4.68
C ALA A 196 5.37 23.01 4.26
N ASP A 197 4.33 22.22 4.46
CA ASP A 197 2.93 22.52 4.12
C ASP A 197 2.70 23.00 2.67
N THR A 198 3.65 22.67 1.74
CA THR A 198 3.58 23.15 0.37
C THR A 198 3.79 22.05 -0.65
N PHE A 199 2.80 21.87 -1.52
CA PHE A 199 2.76 20.83 -2.56
C PHE A 199 2.44 21.41 -3.94
N VAL A 200 2.92 20.74 -4.96
CA VAL A 200 2.60 21.03 -6.38
C VAL A 200 2.16 19.73 -7.04
N THR A 201 1.00 19.77 -7.70
CA THR A 201 0.51 18.66 -8.52
C THR A 201 0.70 18.98 -10.01
N TYR A 202 1.37 18.09 -10.72
CA TYR A 202 1.63 18.17 -12.16
C TYR A 202 0.75 17.18 -12.91
N ARG A 203 0.21 17.59 -14.06
CA ARG A 203 -0.35 16.65 -15.03
C ARG A 203 0.81 15.95 -15.76
N ILE A 204 0.84 14.61 -15.80
CA ILE A 204 1.89 13.83 -16.46
C ILE A 204 1.37 12.98 -17.64
N ALA A 205 0.07 12.71 -17.72
CA ALA A 205 -0.60 12.09 -18.87
C ALA A 205 -2.12 12.33 -18.87
#